data_4aabe1d4d09633d45adc73c416979374
#
_entry.id   4aabe1d4d09633d45adc73c416979374
#
_cell.length_a   1.000
_cell.length_b   1.000
_cell.length_c   1.000
_cell.angle_alpha   90.00
_cell.angle_beta   90.00
_cell.angle_gamma   90.00
#
_symmetry.space_group_name_H-M   'P 1'
#
loop_
_entity.id
_entity.type
_entity.pdbx_description
1 polymer ?
#
loop_
_entity_poly.entity_id
_entity_poly.type
_entity_poly.pdbx_seq_one_letter_code
_entity_poly.pdbx_strand_id
1 'polypeptide(L)'
;MKKLITLVASLLAVALLTVPVFAAENQSLAVDITKISISNEANNDLLNAATESSPVNGTRITTWDNTGHATQRRDYSESVPGKPQHYWLKNSANRSYAVTCYGTDGQQVTLQSFTRNMTTQPVKFINEGGSSFNIYGLANTTYILALTTTGSYNGAPVLWKGSNNQNNQLWVLGAWG
;
A
#
# COMPACT_ATOMS: atom_id res chain seq x y z
N MET A 1 -41.16 73.49 31.94
CA MET A 1 -39.97 72.67 32.27
C MET A 1 -40.10 71.41 31.46
N LYS A 2 -39.34 71.28 30.35
CA LYS A 2 -39.34 70.09 29.47
C LYS A 2 -38.08 69.26 29.79
N LYS A 3 -38.31 68.07 30.26
CA LYS A 3 -37.20 67.11 30.50
C LYS A 3 -36.82 66.45 29.18
N LEU A 4 -35.60 66.64 28.79
CA LEU A 4 -34.99 65.96 27.63
C LEU A 4 -34.53 64.57 28.08
N ILE A 5 -35.10 63.51 27.45
CA ILE A 5 -34.66 62.16 27.70
C ILE A 5 -33.71 61.81 26.55
N THR A 6 -32.41 61.64 26.92
CA THR A 6 -31.38 61.22 25.98
C THR A 6 -31.38 59.70 25.92
N LEU A 7 -31.73 59.16 24.79
CA LEU A 7 -31.71 57.73 24.51
C LEU A 7 -30.28 57.39 24.05
N VAL A 8 -29.53 56.64 24.83
CA VAL A 8 -28.19 56.12 24.46
C VAL A 8 -28.46 54.76 23.77
N ALA A 9 -28.31 54.74 22.47
CA ALA A 9 -28.32 53.51 21.71
C ALA A 9 -26.91 52.89 21.77
N SER A 10 -26.73 51.84 22.56
CA SER A 10 -25.50 51.04 22.57
C SER A 10 -25.50 50.11 21.37
N LEU A 11 -24.64 50.39 20.41
CA LEU A 11 -24.38 49.57 19.24
C LEU A 11 -23.52 48.35 19.65
N LEU A 12 -24.13 47.19 19.80
CA LEU A 12 -23.42 45.96 20.06
C LEU A 12 -22.81 45.44 18.76
N ALA A 13 -21.56 45.69 18.52
CA ALA A 13 -20.80 45.12 17.40
C ALA A 13 -20.50 43.65 17.69
N VAL A 14 -21.26 42.75 17.10
CA VAL A 14 -20.91 41.31 17.09
C VAL A 14 -19.80 41.12 16.09
N ALA A 15 -18.57 40.98 16.60
CA ALA A 15 -17.43 40.52 15.79
C ALA A 15 -17.63 39.04 15.48
N LEU A 16 -18.03 38.73 14.27
CA LEU A 16 -17.96 37.36 13.72
C LEU A 16 -16.51 36.99 13.57
N LEU A 17 -15.98 36.27 14.56
CA LEU A 17 -14.71 35.56 14.44
C LEU A 17 -14.92 34.44 13.41
N THR A 18 -14.57 34.70 12.16
CA THR A 18 -14.37 33.65 11.17
C THR A 18 -13.12 32.88 11.57
N VAL A 19 -13.33 31.77 12.27
CA VAL A 19 -12.28 30.78 12.49
C VAL A 19 -11.94 30.21 11.11
N PRO A 20 -10.71 30.32 10.60
CA PRO A 20 -10.34 29.62 9.39
C PRO A 20 -10.47 28.13 9.69
N VAL A 21 -11.42 27.49 9.05
CA VAL A 21 -11.48 26.03 8.96
C VAL A 21 -10.26 25.65 8.13
N PHE A 22 -9.16 25.35 8.82
CA PHE A 22 -8.09 24.60 8.19
C PHE A 22 -8.72 23.26 7.82
N ALA A 23 -9.06 23.12 6.54
CA ALA A 23 -9.22 21.80 5.97
C ALA A 23 -7.94 21.07 6.30
N ALA A 24 -8.02 20.10 7.23
CA ALA A 24 -6.96 19.15 7.45
C ALA A 24 -6.81 18.41 6.11
N GLU A 25 -5.93 18.93 5.25
CA GLU A 25 -5.38 18.12 4.19
C GLU A 25 -4.84 16.88 4.90
N ASN A 26 -5.47 15.74 4.64
CA ASN A 26 -4.89 14.44 4.93
C ASN A 26 -3.57 14.37 4.15
N GLN A 27 -2.53 15.01 4.68
CA GLN A 27 -1.18 14.69 4.32
C GLN A 27 -1.00 13.26 4.82
N SER A 28 -1.28 12.30 3.92
CA SER A 28 -0.72 10.99 4.02
C SER A 28 0.78 11.20 4.18
N LEU A 29 1.25 11.13 5.42
CA LEU A 29 2.67 11.07 5.71
C LEU A 29 3.15 9.86 4.91
N ALA A 30 3.82 10.12 3.81
CA ALA A 30 4.57 9.12 3.09
C ALA A 30 5.68 8.67 4.04
N VAL A 31 5.35 7.73 4.91
CA VAL A 31 6.33 7.06 5.74
C VAL A 31 7.14 6.23 4.75
N ASP A 32 8.37 6.64 4.51
CA ASP A 32 9.37 5.85 3.79
C ASP A 32 9.66 4.60 4.64
N ILE A 33 8.78 3.61 4.56
CA ILE A 33 8.99 2.32 5.22
C ILE A 33 9.97 1.53 4.33
N THR A 34 11.23 1.69 4.63
CA THR A 34 12.27 0.89 4.03
C THR A 34 12.39 -0.44 4.79
N LYS A 35 12.41 -1.54 4.06
CA LYS A 35 12.62 -2.91 4.58
C LYS A 35 11.47 -3.43 5.44
N ILE A 36 10.42 -3.86 4.79
CA ILE A 36 9.32 -4.61 5.41
C ILE A 36 9.38 -6.09 5.01
N SER A 37 8.85 -6.94 5.87
CA SER A 37 8.38 -8.26 5.52
C SER A 37 6.89 -8.22 5.21
N ILE A 38 6.43 -9.11 4.34
CA ILE A 38 5.02 -9.28 4.04
C ILE A 38 4.71 -10.75 4.22
N SER A 39 3.93 -11.09 5.26
CA SER A 39 3.53 -12.46 5.57
C SER A 39 2.08 -12.70 5.22
N ASN A 40 1.75 -13.90 4.76
CA ASN A 40 0.36 -14.28 4.53
C ASN A 40 -0.33 -14.64 5.85
N GLU A 41 -1.55 -14.18 6.06
CA GLU A 41 -2.28 -14.40 7.31
C GLU A 41 -2.67 -15.87 7.52
N ALA A 42 -2.87 -16.65 6.45
CA ALA A 42 -3.29 -18.04 6.56
C ALA A 42 -2.20 -18.97 7.11
N ASN A 43 -0.91 -18.66 6.86
CA ASN A 43 0.20 -19.58 7.15
C ASN A 43 1.46 -18.91 7.69
N ASN A 44 1.49 -17.58 7.81
CA ASN A 44 2.64 -16.77 8.21
C ASN A 44 3.87 -16.85 7.28
N ASP A 45 3.76 -17.51 6.12
CA ASP A 45 4.84 -17.56 5.14
C ASP A 45 5.10 -16.16 4.55
N LEU A 46 6.37 -15.86 4.32
CA LEU A 46 6.78 -14.58 3.77
C LEU A 46 6.67 -14.54 2.25
N LEU A 47 6.27 -13.39 1.72
CA LEU A 47 6.39 -13.09 0.31
C LEU A 47 7.86 -13.13 -0.09
N ASN A 48 8.23 -14.04 -1.00
CA ASN A 48 9.62 -14.33 -1.37
C ASN A 48 9.84 -14.15 -2.88
N ALA A 49 10.99 -13.60 -3.27
CA ALA A 49 11.44 -13.71 -4.66
C ALA A 49 12.13 -15.08 -4.84
N ALA A 50 11.62 -15.88 -5.77
CA ALA A 50 12.09 -17.25 -5.98
C ALA A 50 13.48 -17.28 -6.68
N THR A 51 14.50 -16.84 -5.94
CA THR A 51 15.89 -16.83 -6.37
C THR A 51 16.81 -16.88 -5.14
N GLU A 52 17.96 -17.51 -5.28
CA GLU A 52 19.02 -17.51 -4.28
C GLU A 52 20.00 -16.34 -4.45
N SER A 53 19.87 -15.61 -5.55
CA SER A 53 20.74 -14.50 -5.92
C SER A 53 19.94 -13.21 -6.13
N SER A 54 20.50 -12.26 -6.84
CA SER A 54 19.80 -11.03 -7.21
C SER A 54 18.64 -11.33 -8.16
N PRO A 55 17.44 -10.76 -7.95
CA PRO A 55 16.33 -10.89 -8.87
C PRO A 55 16.66 -10.39 -10.28
N VAL A 56 15.99 -10.95 -11.27
CA VAL A 56 16.01 -10.56 -12.68
C VAL A 56 14.57 -10.41 -13.19
N ASN A 57 14.41 -9.93 -14.42
CA ASN A 57 13.10 -9.88 -15.08
C ASN A 57 12.46 -11.27 -15.12
N GLY A 58 11.22 -11.36 -14.69
CA GLY A 58 10.47 -12.61 -14.64
C GLY A 58 10.70 -13.44 -13.37
N THR A 59 11.55 -13.01 -12.44
CA THR A 59 11.70 -13.69 -11.14
C THR A 59 10.33 -13.82 -10.48
N ARG A 60 9.89 -15.07 -10.25
CA ARG A 60 8.57 -15.36 -9.65
C ARG A 60 8.52 -14.98 -8.19
N ILE A 61 7.36 -14.59 -7.74
CA ILE A 61 7.05 -14.41 -6.32
C ILE A 61 6.34 -15.66 -5.82
N THR A 62 6.83 -16.17 -4.69
CA THR A 62 6.31 -17.34 -3.97
C THR A 62 6.12 -16.98 -2.51
N THR A 63 5.53 -17.86 -1.72
CA THR A 63 5.62 -17.82 -0.26
C THR A 63 6.70 -18.77 0.24
N TRP A 64 7.31 -18.43 1.37
CA TRP A 64 8.38 -19.23 1.97
C TRP A 64 8.50 -18.94 3.47
N ASP A 65 8.90 -19.93 4.25
CA ASP A 65 9.27 -19.74 5.66
C ASP A 65 10.24 -18.58 5.84
N ASN A 66 10.18 -17.91 6.98
CA ASN A 66 11.09 -16.83 7.29
C ASN A 66 12.53 -17.34 7.45
N THR A 67 13.37 -17.10 6.47
CA THR A 67 14.80 -17.44 6.48
C THR A 67 15.71 -16.25 6.78
N GLY A 68 15.14 -15.04 6.92
CA GLY A 68 15.92 -13.81 7.06
C GLY A 68 16.61 -13.34 5.79
N HIS A 69 16.36 -13.97 4.63
CA HIS A 69 17.04 -13.64 3.38
C HIS A 69 16.52 -12.33 2.76
N ALA A 70 17.43 -11.60 2.09
CA ALA A 70 17.10 -10.32 1.47
C ALA A 70 16.01 -10.44 0.38
N THR A 71 15.84 -11.62 -0.23
CA THR A 71 14.77 -11.89 -1.21
C THR A 71 13.36 -11.87 -0.61
N GLN A 72 13.25 -12.00 0.72
CA GLN A 72 11.98 -11.90 1.47
C GLN A 72 11.68 -10.48 1.95
N ARG A 73 12.61 -9.57 1.79
CA ARG A 73 12.47 -8.17 2.17
C ARG A 73 11.92 -7.36 1.02
N ARG A 74 11.09 -6.38 1.34
CA ARG A 74 10.53 -5.44 0.37
C ARG A 74 10.82 -4.01 0.83
N ASP A 75 11.12 -3.17 -0.11
CA ASP A 75 11.11 -1.74 0.10
C ASP A 75 9.72 -1.22 -0.30
N TYR A 76 9.05 -0.71 0.68
CA TYR A 76 7.79 -0.03 0.57
C TYR A 76 8.08 1.46 0.60
N SER A 77 8.44 2.02 -0.50
CA SER A 77 9.18 3.26 -0.38
C SER A 77 8.68 4.44 -1.17
N GLU A 78 7.71 4.34 -1.99
CA GLU A 78 7.34 5.56 -2.71
C GLU A 78 5.86 5.58 -3.04
N SER A 79 5.16 6.62 -2.54
CA SER A 79 3.82 6.91 -3.01
C SER A 79 3.86 7.23 -4.51
N VAL A 80 2.97 6.61 -5.26
CA VAL A 80 2.87 6.89 -6.70
C VAL A 80 2.27 8.29 -6.87
N PRO A 81 2.96 9.22 -7.54
CA PRO A 81 2.46 10.58 -7.72
C PRO A 81 1.05 10.60 -8.31
N GLY A 82 0.15 11.36 -7.68
CA GLY A 82 -1.24 11.49 -8.12
C GLY A 82 -2.15 10.29 -7.85
N LYS A 83 -1.64 9.25 -7.16
CA LYS A 83 -2.41 8.06 -6.79
C LYS A 83 -2.31 7.81 -5.27
N PRO A 84 -3.22 8.32 -4.45
CA PRO A 84 -3.19 8.10 -3.01
C PRO A 84 -3.28 6.62 -2.66
N GLN A 85 -2.56 6.18 -1.63
CA GLN A 85 -2.48 4.79 -1.17
C GLN A 85 -1.90 3.80 -2.20
N HIS A 86 -1.23 4.28 -3.24
CA HIS A 86 -0.51 3.44 -4.18
C HIS A 86 0.99 3.57 -3.99
N TYR A 87 1.68 2.44 -4.07
CA TYR A 87 3.10 2.30 -3.77
C TYR A 87 3.78 1.38 -4.77
N TRP A 88 5.09 1.48 -4.86
CA TRP A 88 5.90 0.51 -5.57
C TRP A 88 6.52 -0.47 -4.57
N LEU A 89 6.26 -1.75 -4.77
CA LEU A 89 6.78 -2.81 -3.94
C LEU A 89 8.07 -3.38 -4.57
N LYS A 90 9.21 -2.80 -4.19
CA LYS A 90 10.52 -3.17 -4.72
C LYS A 90 11.12 -4.33 -3.91
N ASN A 91 11.99 -5.11 -4.53
CA ASN A 91 12.75 -6.13 -3.81
C ASN A 91 13.99 -5.52 -3.15
N SER A 92 14.23 -5.78 -1.86
CA SER A 92 15.36 -5.18 -1.14
C SER A 92 16.72 -5.77 -1.54
N ALA A 93 16.76 -7.00 -2.07
CA ALA A 93 18.00 -7.57 -2.60
C ALA A 93 18.45 -6.85 -3.88
N ASN A 94 17.49 -6.34 -4.68
CA ASN A 94 17.79 -5.52 -5.83
C ASN A 94 16.62 -4.57 -6.13
N ARG A 95 16.77 -3.31 -5.76
CA ARG A 95 15.74 -2.25 -5.89
C ARG A 95 15.43 -1.85 -7.34
N SER A 96 16.20 -2.37 -8.31
CA SER A 96 15.89 -2.19 -9.72
C SER A 96 14.72 -3.06 -10.20
N TYR A 97 14.14 -3.89 -9.33
CA TYR A 97 13.02 -4.75 -9.66
C TYR A 97 11.86 -4.55 -8.69
N ALA A 98 10.66 -4.51 -9.24
CA ALA A 98 9.42 -4.33 -8.50
C ALA A 98 8.37 -5.38 -8.89
N VAL A 99 7.46 -5.66 -7.95
CA VAL A 99 6.28 -6.49 -8.19
C VAL A 99 5.47 -5.89 -9.32
N THR A 100 4.98 -6.74 -10.23
CA THR A 100 4.29 -6.29 -11.43
C THR A 100 2.99 -7.06 -11.64
N CYS A 101 1.92 -6.33 -12.00
CA CYS A 101 0.60 -6.85 -12.33
C CYS A 101 0.25 -6.44 -13.77
N TYR A 102 0.02 -7.40 -14.65
CA TYR A 102 -0.40 -7.14 -16.03
C TYR A 102 -1.92 -7.20 -16.25
N GLY A 103 -2.70 -7.38 -15.16
CA GLY A 103 -4.16 -7.33 -15.22
C GLY A 103 -4.84 -8.63 -15.66
N THR A 104 -4.12 -9.75 -15.65
CA THR A 104 -4.69 -11.06 -15.98
C THR A 104 -4.97 -11.86 -14.72
N ASP A 105 -6.22 -12.30 -14.53
CA ASP A 105 -6.61 -13.18 -13.42
C ASP A 105 -5.90 -14.53 -13.51
N GLY A 106 -5.39 -14.99 -12.37
CA GLY A 106 -4.59 -16.22 -12.28
C GLY A 106 -3.13 -16.08 -12.71
N GLN A 107 -2.69 -14.89 -13.11
CA GLN A 107 -1.32 -14.68 -13.52
C GLN A 107 -0.34 -14.79 -12.34
N GLN A 108 0.77 -15.51 -12.54
CA GLN A 108 1.89 -15.55 -11.61
C GLN A 108 2.45 -14.15 -11.35
N VAL A 109 2.59 -13.79 -10.10
CA VAL A 109 3.27 -12.55 -9.70
C VAL A 109 4.75 -12.65 -9.98
N THR A 110 5.30 -11.64 -10.62
CA THR A 110 6.73 -11.58 -10.96
C THR A 110 7.33 -10.23 -10.62
N LEU A 111 8.64 -10.22 -10.49
CA LEU A 111 9.46 -9.01 -10.46
C LEU A 111 9.84 -8.64 -11.89
N GLN A 112 9.75 -7.35 -12.20
CA GLN A 112 10.20 -6.78 -13.47
C GLN A 112 11.04 -5.53 -13.21
N SER A 113 11.85 -5.13 -14.19
CA SER A 113 12.63 -3.90 -14.12
C SER A 113 11.73 -2.74 -13.70
N PHE A 114 12.17 -2.03 -12.67
CA PHE A 114 11.40 -0.93 -12.10
C PHE A 114 11.48 0.31 -13.00
N THR A 115 10.31 0.84 -13.36
CA THR A 115 10.20 2.13 -14.05
C THR A 115 9.08 2.95 -13.42
N ARG A 116 9.38 4.18 -13.01
CA ARG A 116 8.43 5.05 -12.29
C ARG A 116 7.11 5.33 -13.01
N ASN A 117 7.10 5.19 -14.33
CA ASN A 117 5.96 5.57 -15.17
C ASN A 117 5.06 4.39 -15.57
N MET A 118 5.32 3.19 -15.08
CA MET A 118 4.52 2.03 -15.45
C MET A 118 3.23 1.95 -14.64
N THR A 119 2.13 1.70 -15.32
CA THR A 119 0.81 1.46 -14.71
C THR A 119 0.68 0.05 -14.13
N THR A 120 1.62 -0.83 -14.44
CA THR A 120 1.60 -2.25 -14.03
C THR A 120 2.32 -2.53 -12.72
N GLN A 121 3.10 -1.58 -12.19
CA GLN A 121 3.88 -1.78 -10.97
C GLN A 121 3.31 -1.14 -9.70
N PRO A 122 2.40 -0.14 -9.76
CA PRO A 122 1.76 0.33 -8.56
C PRO A 122 0.91 -0.75 -7.91
N VAL A 123 1.03 -0.87 -6.59
CA VAL A 123 0.15 -1.68 -5.75
C VAL A 123 -0.57 -0.81 -4.75
N LYS A 124 -1.77 -1.21 -4.37
CA LYS A 124 -2.58 -0.52 -3.36
C LYS A 124 -2.78 -1.44 -2.16
N PHE A 125 -2.52 -0.90 -0.97
CA PHE A 125 -2.82 -1.59 0.28
C PHE A 125 -4.19 -1.12 0.79
N ILE A 126 -5.08 -2.06 1.02
CA ILE A 126 -6.39 -1.79 1.63
C ILE A 126 -6.43 -2.54 2.95
N ASN A 127 -6.58 -1.81 4.05
CA ASN A 127 -6.72 -2.41 5.37
C ASN A 127 -8.10 -3.05 5.50
N GLU A 128 -8.13 -4.34 5.85
CA GLU A 128 -9.36 -5.12 6.02
C GLU A 128 -9.72 -5.30 7.51
N GLY A 129 -8.94 -4.70 8.38
CA GLY A 129 -9.10 -4.73 9.82
C GLY A 129 -7.83 -5.20 10.53
N GLY A 130 -7.59 -4.67 11.74
CA GLY A 130 -6.38 -4.99 12.50
C GLY A 130 -5.10 -4.63 11.76
N SER A 131 -4.21 -5.60 11.63
CA SER A 131 -2.92 -5.48 10.90
C SER A 131 -2.95 -6.10 9.50
N SER A 132 -4.12 -6.55 9.02
CA SER A 132 -4.25 -7.29 7.78
C SER A 132 -4.64 -6.40 6.61
N PHE A 133 -4.04 -6.66 5.47
CA PHE A 133 -4.21 -5.90 4.23
C PHE A 133 -4.48 -6.82 3.05
N ASN A 134 -5.38 -6.40 2.18
CA ASN A 134 -5.36 -6.84 0.79
C ASN A 134 -4.35 -5.98 0.01
N ILE A 135 -3.55 -6.64 -0.83
CA ILE A 135 -2.57 -5.96 -1.70
C ILE A 135 -3.04 -6.13 -3.15
N TYR A 136 -3.51 -5.05 -3.73
CA TYR A 136 -4.05 -5.03 -5.08
C TYR A 136 -3.04 -4.53 -6.09
N GLY A 137 -2.92 -5.22 -7.22
CA GLY A 137 -2.18 -4.74 -8.38
C GLY A 137 -3.05 -3.83 -9.24
N LEU A 138 -2.46 -2.74 -9.71
CA LEU A 138 -3.13 -1.78 -10.57
C LEU A 138 -2.55 -1.84 -11.99
N ALA A 139 -2.97 -2.82 -12.77
CA ALA A 139 -2.55 -2.93 -14.16
C ALA A 139 -3.47 -2.20 -15.11
N ASN A 140 -4.71 -2.02 -14.70
CA ASN A 140 -5.75 -1.41 -15.52
C ASN A 140 -6.69 -0.64 -14.60
N THR A 141 -7.23 0.46 -15.04
CA THR A 141 -8.14 1.29 -14.22
C THR A 141 -9.44 0.57 -13.82
N THR A 142 -9.74 -0.57 -14.41
CA THR A 142 -10.97 -1.34 -14.17
C THR A 142 -10.76 -2.66 -13.43
N TYR A 143 -9.52 -3.17 -13.32
CA TYR A 143 -9.23 -4.44 -12.65
C TYR A 143 -8.35 -4.25 -11.44
N ILE A 144 -8.86 -4.65 -10.28
CA ILE A 144 -8.09 -4.75 -9.04
C ILE A 144 -7.96 -6.24 -8.73
N LEU A 145 -6.77 -6.81 -8.95
CA LEU A 145 -6.45 -8.18 -8.63
C LEU A 145 -5.65 -8.21 -7.33
N ALA A 146 -6.06 -9.08 -6.40
CA ALA A 146 -5.39 -9.24 -5.12
C ALA A 146 -4.22 -10.23 -5.21
N LEU A 147 -3.14 -9.95 -4.47
CA LEU A 147 -2.09 -10.93 -4.21
C LEU A 147 -2.68 -12.13 -3.47
N THR A 148 -2.51 -13.33 -4.03
CA THR A 148 -3.11 -14.56 -3.52
C THR A 148 -2.08 -15.66 -3.46
N THR A 149 -1.82 -16.24 -2.27
CA THR A 149 -1.04 -17.48 -2.20
C THR A 149 -1.89 -18.68 -2.59
N THR A 150 -1.28 -19.64 -3.26
CA THR A 150 -1.96 -20.87 -3.72
C THR A 150 -1.81 -22.04 -2.75
N GLY A 151 -1.01 -21.90 -1.70
CA GLY A 151 -0.77 -22.96 -0.73
C GLY A 151 0.02 -22.51 0.48
N SER A 152 0.20 -23.42 1.41
CA SER A 152 0.93 -23.25 2.67
C SER A 152 2.22 -24.10 2.72
N TYR A 153 2.94 -24.13 1.62
CA TYR A 153 4.22 -24.83 1.52
C TYR A 153 5.28 -23.91 0.91
N ASN A 154 6.52 -24.17 1.23
CA ASN A 154 7.66 -23.41 0.70
C ASN A 154 7.69 -23.48 -0.83
N GLY A 155 7.72 -22.33 -1.47
CA GLY A 155 7.66 -22.21 -2.92
C GLY A 155 6.25 -22.15 -3.50
N ALA A 156 5.20 -22.06 -2.67
CA ALA A 156 3.84 -21.90 -3.18
C ALA A 156 3.74 -20.64 -4.06
N PRO A 157 3.21 -20.75 -5.29
CA PRO A 157 3.06 -19.63 -6.17
C PRO A 157 2.15 -18.55 -5.59
N VAL A 158 2.52 -17.30 -5.78
CA VAL A 158 1.65 -16.15 -5.52
C VAL A 158 1.10 -15.65 -6.85
N LEU A 159 -0.20 -15.55 -6.94
CA LEU A 159 -0.92 -15.16 -8.16
C LEU A 159 -1.65 -13.83 -7.96
N TRP A 160 -1.91 -13.14 -9.05
CA TRP A 160 -2.91 -12.08 -9.14
C TRP A 160 -4.28 -12.71 -9.36
N LYS A 161 -5.21 -12.55 -8.43
CA LYS A 161 -6.55 -13.13 -8.54
C LYS A 161 -7.63 -12.15 -8.14
N GLY A 162 -8.83 -12.34 -8.70
CA GLY A 162 -10.01 -11.60 -8.25
C GLY A 162 -10.15 -11.68 -6.72
N SER A 163 -10.48 -10.56 -6.09
CA SER A 163 -10.64 -10.48 -4.63
C SER A 163 -11.82 -11.32 -4.17
N ASN A 164 -11.61 -12.12 -3.12
CA ASN A 164 -12.64 -12.93 -2.48
C ASN A 164 -12.62 -12.83 -0.95
N ASN A 165 -11.76 -11.95 -0.40
CA ASN A 165 -11.59 -11.70 1.04
C ASN A 165 -11.26 -12.94 1.88
N GLN A 166 -10.62 -13.95 1.28
CA GLN A 166 -10.14 -15.12 2.01
C GLN A 166 -8.75 -14.88 2.60
N ASN A 167 -8.40 -15.60 3.67
CA ASN A 167 -7.14 -15.44 4.39
C ASN A 167 -5.90 -15.62 3.51
N ASN A 168 -6.00 -16.38 2.41
CA ASN A 168 -4.91 -16.51 1.44
C ASN A 168 -4.67 -15.24 0.59
N GLN A 169 -5.52 -14.22 0.72
CA GLN A 169 -5.36 -12.88 0.14
C GLN A 169 -5.03 -11.81 1.19
N LEU A 170 -5.06 -12.16 2.48
CA LEU A 170 -4.74 -11.24 3.57
C LEU A 170 -3.25 -11.32 3.93
N TRP A 171 -2.64 -10.16 4.06
CA TRP A 171 -1.21 -10.02 4.27
C TRP A 171 -0.94 -9.09 5.45
N VAL A 172 0.02 -9.45 6.26
CA VAL A 172 0.49 -8.66 7.41
C VAL A 172 1.82 -8.03 7.07
N LEU A 173 1.94 -6.73 7.37
CA LEU A 173 3.17 -6.00 7.18
C LEU A 173 3.98 -6.02 8.48
N GLY A 174 5.18 -6.56 8.43
CA GLY A 174 6.12 -6.58 9.54
C GLY A 174 7.29 -5.63 9.30
N ALA A 175 7.77 -4.97 10.36
CA ALA A 175 9.07 -4.31 10.30
C ALA A 175 10.15 -5.39 10.22
N TRP A 176 11.17 -5.14 9.38
CA TRP A 176 12.34 -6.00 9.34
C TRP A 176 13.43 -5.34 10.18
N GLY A 177 13.69 -5.93 11.36
CA GLY A 177 14.78 -5.53 12.24
C GLY A 177 16.16 -5.90 11.69
#